data_3fb862ae8b6e4850c3b941ee54e4d6be
#
_entry.id   3fb862ae8b6e4850c3b941ee54e4d6be
#
_cell.length_a   1.000
_cell.length_b   1.000
_cell.length_c   1.000
_cell.angle_alpha   90.00
_cell.angle_beta   90.00
_cell.angle_gamma   90.00
#
_symmetry.space_group_name_H-M   'P 1'
#
loop_
_entity.id
_entity.type
_entity.pdbx_description
1 polymer ?
#
loop_
_entity_poly.entity_id
_entity_poly.type
_entity_poly.pdbx_seq_one_letter_code
_entity_poly.pdbx_strand_id
1 'polypeptide(L)'
;MEKTLFLMLAAVSLSQAVDIYSTKDLKAVEQKLAQKGTPFASRDLARYGNHYTMLAHRESTGSSEVHEHEADIFIVESGEATIVTGGKMVNPQTQKPGEIRGSSLTGGERHALAAGDIIHIPAGTPHQLLVEKGKPFTYFVVKVTGQ
;
A
#
# COMPACT_ATOMS: atom_id res chain seq x y z
N MET A 1 30.41 -41.25 -39.23
CA MET A 1 28.96 -41.00 -38.96
C MET A 1 28.83 -40.28 -37.63
N GLU A 2 28.80 -38.95 -37.70
CA GLU A 2 28.59 -38.15 -36.48
C GLU A 2 27.10 -38.05 -36.19
N LYS A 3 26.73 -38.47 -35.00
CA LYS A 3 25.35 -38.34 -34.49
C LYS A 3 25.24 -36.97 -33.79
N THR A 4 24.66 -36.00 -34.51
CA THR A 4 24.29 -34.71 -33.95
C THR A 4 23.12 -34.89 -32.99
N LEU A 5 23.40 -34.75 -31.68
CA LEU A 5 22.38 -34.82 -30.65
C LEU A 5 21.68 -33.43 -30.58
N PHE A 6 20.45 -33.38 -31.12
CA PHE A 6 19.59 -32.20 -30.98
C PHE A 6 19.05 -32.14 -29.55
N LEU A 7 19.60 -31.24 -28.75
CA LEU A 7 19.08 -30.92 -27.41
C LEU A 7 17.84 -30.03 -27.59
N MET A 8 16.63 -30.60 -27.51
CA MET A 8 15.42 -29.80 -27.42
C MET A 8 15.35 -29.14 -26.03
N LEU A 9 15.62 -27.83 -26.00
CA LEU A 9 15.37 -27.00 -24.84
C LEU A 9 13.87 -26.78 -24.74
N ALA A 10 13.19 -27.54 -23.86
CA ALA A 10 11.80 -27.30 -23.54
C ALA A 10 11.73 -25.96 -22.78
N ALA A 11 11.19 -24.94 -23.42
CA ALA A 11 10.86 -23.70 -22.76
C ALA A 11 9.71 -23.98 -21.76
N VAL A 12 10.05 -24.07 -20.48
CA VAL A 12 9.06 -24.09 -19.41
C VAL A 12 8.48 -22.68 -19.35
N SER A 13 7.31 -22.49 -19.93
CA SER A 13 6.50 -21.30 -19.75
C SER A 13 6.07 -21.25 -18.27
N LEU A 14 6.76 -20.45 -17.46
CA LEU A 14 6.28 -20.09 -16.14
C LEU A 14 5.03 -19.23 -16.33
N SER A 15 3.85 -19.85 -16.33
CA SER A 15 2.61 -19.10 -16.21
C SER A 15 2.63 -18.40 -14.86
N GLN A 16 2.60 -17.08 -14.85
CA GLN A 16 2.43 -16.32 -13.60
C GLN A 16 1.05 -16.67 -13.06
N ALA A 17 0.99 -17.09 -11.80
CA ALA A 17 -0.28 -17.37 -11.13
C ALA A 17 -1.11 -16.07 -11.05
N VAL A 18 -2.41 -16.22 -11.27
CA VAL A 18 -3.36 -15.10 -11.06
C VAL A 18 -3.68 -15.03 -9.57
N ASP A 19 -3.50 -13.86 -8.96
CA ASP A 19 -3.91 -13.61 -7.59
C ASP A 19 -5.33 -13.05 -7.56
N ILE A 20 -6.19 -13.67 -6.77
CA ILE A 20 -7.59 -13.24 -6.58
C ILE A 20 -7.80 -13.00 -5.09
N TYR A 21 -8.17 -11.79 -4.73
CA TYR A 21 -8.53 -11.42 -3.36
C TYR A 21 -10.04 -11.22 -3.27
N SER A 22 -10.76 -12.23 -2.78
CA SER A 22 -12.19 -12.06 -2.52
C SER A 22 -12.42 -11.14 -1.33
N THR A 23 -13.59 -10.50 -1.27
CA THR A 23 -14.01 -9.71 -0.10
C THR A 23 -13.92 -10.51 1.20
N LYS A 24 -14.24 -11.81 1.14
CA LYS A 24 -14.15 -12.72 2.30
C LYS A 24 -12.70 -12.88 2.77
N ASP A 25 -11.75 -13.04 1.83
CA ASP A 25 -10.34 -13.23 2.17
C ASP A 25 -9.74 -11.95 2.74
N LEU A 26 -10.02 -10.79 2.13
CA LEU A 26 -9.58 -9.49 2.64
C LEU A 26 -10.13 -9.22 4.04
N LYS A 27 -11.41 -9.53 4.29
CA LYS A 27 -12.02 -9.37 5.60
C LYS A 27 -11.40 -10.30 6.66
N ALA A 28 -10.99 -11.50 6.29
CA ALA A 28 -10.27 -12.40 7.20
C ALA A 28 -8.87 -11.86 7.54
N VAL A 29 -8.18 -11.22 6.59
CA VAL A 29 -6.90 -10.55 6.84
C VAL A 29 -7.10 -9.32 7.73
N GLU A 30 -8.09 -8.47 7.45
CA GLU A 30 -8.46 -7.31 8.26
C GLU A 30 -8.67 -7.68 9.73
N GLN A 31 -9.45 -8.72 10.00
CA GLN A 31 -9.71 -9.20 11.36
C GLN A 31 -8.42 -9.59 12.09
N LYS A 32 -7.49 -10.25 11.41
CA LYS A 32 -6.18 -10.61 11.98
C LYS A 32 -5.31 -9.37 12.24
N LEU A 33 -5.39 -8.35 11.40
CA LEU A 33 -4.67 -7.09 11.61
C LEU A 33 -5.25 -6.31 12.80
N ALA A 34 -6.57 -6.21 12.90
CA ALA A 34 -7.24 -5.57 14.02
C ALA A 34 -6.93 -6.24 15.38
N GLN A 35 -6.83 -7.58 15.41
CA GLN A 35 -6.47 -8.33 16.61
C GLN A 35 -5.07 -8.02 17.17
N LYS A 36 -4.19 -7.39 16.38
CA LYS A 36 -2.88 -6.95 16.88
C LYS A 36 -2.97 -5.83 17.90
N GLY A 37 -4.08 -5.07 17.92
CA GLY A 37 -4.31 -3.96 18.86
C GLY A 37 -3.31 -2.82 18.74
N THR A 38 -2.67 -2.66 17.58
CA THR A 38 -1.67 -1.62 17.32
C THR A 38 -2.31 -0.46 16.54
N PRO A 39 -1.81 0.79 16.68
CA PRO A 39 -2.32 1.94 15.91
C PRO A 39 -2.30 1.73 14.39
N PHE A 40 -1.36 0.92 13.91
CA PHE A 40 -1.21 0.51 12.51
C PHE A 40 -0.74 -0.94 12.43
N ALA A 41 -1.34 -1.69 11.51
CA ALA A 41 -0.89 -3.02 11.14
C ALA A 41 -1.05 -3.20 9.63
N SER A 42 -0.16 -3.95 9.01
CA SER A 42 -0.27 -4.29 7.59
C SER A 42 0.23 -5.70 7.31
N ARG A 43 -0.14 -6.21 6.15
CA ARG A 43 0.31 -7.50 5.62
C ARG A 43 0.57 -7.36 4.12
N ASP A 44 1.79 -7.66 3.69
CA ASP A 44 2.10 -7.87 2.28
C ASP A 44 1.34 -9.09 1.78
N LEU A 45 0.72 -8.98 0.61
CA LEU A 45 -0.07 -10.04 -0.01
C LEU A 45 0.71 -10.69 -1.16
N ALA A 46 1.20 -9.91 -2.12
CA ALA A 46 2.00 -10.41 -3.24
C ALA A 46 3.02 -9.37 -3.71
N ARG A 47 4.14 -9.86 -4.29
CA ARG A 47 5.18 -9.00 -4.89
C ARG A 47 5.41 -9.42 -6.33
N TYR A 48 5.54 -8.42 -7.19
CA TYR A 48 5.74 -8.54 -8.62
C TYR A 48 6.98 -7.75 -9.04
N GLY A 49 7.31 -7.70 -10.33
CA GLY A 49 8.52 -7.03 -10.80
C GLY A 49 8.57 -5.53 -10.53
N ASN A 50 7.44 -4.84 -10.68
CA ASN A 50 7.34 -3.37 -10.59
C ASN A 50 6.26 -2.87 -9.62
N HIS A 51 5.62 -3.75 -8.88
CA HIS A 51 4.63 -3.39 -7.87
C HIS A 51 4.48 -4.49 -6.82
N TYR A 52 3.85 -4.17 -5.71
CA TYR A 52 3.41 -5.13 -4.71
C TYR A 52 2.08 -4.70 -4.11
N THR A 53 1.39 -5.66 -3.50
CA THR A 53 0.08 -5.43 -2.88
C THR A 53 0.14 -5.73 -1.39
N MET A 54 -0.63 -4.97 -0.63
CA MET A 54 -0.77 -5.16 0.81
C MET A 54 -2.15 -4.75 1.29
N LEU A 55 -2.56 -5.29 2.43
CA LEU A 55 -3.70 -4.78 3.19
C LEU A 55 -3.17 -4.03 4.41
N ALA A 56 -3.70 -2.83 4.64
CA ALA A 56 -3.34 -1.96 5.76
C ALA A 56 -4.56 -1.67 6.62
N HIS A 57 -4.37 -1.66 7.94
CA HIS A 57 -5.39 -1.40 8.93
C HIS A 57 -4.90 -0.36 9.92
N ARG A 58 -5.71 0.67 10.19
CA ARG A 58 -5.40 1.77 11.11
C ARG A 58 -6.48 1.92 12.16
N GLU A 59 -6.06 2.04 13.41
CA GLU A 59 -6.92 2.35 14.56
C GLU A 59 -6.87 3.85 14.92
N SER A 60 -5.93 4.60 14.33
CA SER A 60 -5.74 6.02 14.59
C SER A 60 -4.95 6.70 13.47
N THR A 61 -4.89 8.03 13.53
CA THR A 61 -4.08 8.85 12.62
C THR A 61 -2.63 8.38 12.56
N GLY A 62 -2.11 8.26 11.34
CA GLY A 62 -0.71 7.90 11.06
C GLY A 62 0.22 9.11 10.98
N SER A 63 1.52 8.84 10.82
CA SER A 63 2.51 9.83 10.43
C SER A 63 2.23 10.38 9.03
N SER A 64 2.75 11.57 8.74
CA SER A 64 2.86 12.00 7.35
C SER A 64 3.96 11.21 6.64
N GLU A 65 3.79 10.95 5.36
CA GLU A 65 4.65 10.08 4.57
C GLU A 65 4.98 10.71 3.22
N VAL A 66 6.21 10.46 2.73
CA VAL A 66 6.61 10.66 1.34
C VAL A 66 7.36 9.42 0.88
N HIS A 67 6.90 8.84 -0.22
CA HIS A 67 7.60 7.78 -0.94
C HIS A 67 8.18 8.40 -2.21
N GLU A 68 9.50 8.60 -2.26
CA GLU A 68 10.15 9.35 -3.37
C GLU A 68 10.10 8.58 -4.69
N HIS A 69 10.07 7.24 -4.62
CA HIS A 69 10.18 6.35 -5.79
C HIS A 69 9.05 5.32 -5.89
N GLU A 70 7.99 5.52 -5.13
CA GLU A 70 6.81 4.64 -5.16
C GLU A 70 5.53 5.49 -5.23
N ALA A 71 4.65 5.14 -6.15
CA ALA A 71 3.28 5.65 -6.16
C ALA A 71 2.37 4.69 -5.38
N ASP A 72 1.34 5.25 -4.73
CA ASP A 72 0.35 4.49 -3.99
C ASP A 72 -1.00 4.52 -4.70
N ILE A 73 -1.64 3.36 -4.80
CA ILE A 73 -3.06 3.27 -5.14
C ILE A 73 -3.76 2.63 -3.94
N PHE A 74 -4.64 3.37 -3.28
CA PHE A 74 -5.47 2.86 -2.20
C PHE A 74 -6.86 2.53 -2.72
N ILE A 75 -7.38 1.39 -2.32
CA ILE A 75 -8.78 1.01 -2.45
C ILE A 75 -9.32 0.84 -1.04
N VAL A 76 -10.28 1.67 -0.65
CA VAL A 76 -10.84 1.64 0.71
C VAL A 76 -11.76 0.43 0.85
N GLU A 77 -11.43 -0.45 1.80
CA GLU A 77 -12.19 -1.69 2.07
C GLU A 77 -13.26 -1.47 3.14
N SER A 78 -12.92 -0.73 4.21
CA SER A 78 -13.84 -0.48 5.32
C SER A 78 -13.49 0.78 6.10
N GLY A 79 -14.48 1.36 6.75
CA GLY A 79 -14.34 2.55 7.58
C GLY A 79 -14.31 3.85 6.78
N GLU A 80 -14.01 4.93 7.49
CA GLU A 80 -13.90 6.29 6.96
C GLU A 80 -12.60 6.93 7.45
N ALA A 81 -12.01 7.78 6.64
CA ALA A 81 -10.83 8.55 6.98
C ALA A 81 -10.84 9.90 6.25
N THR A 82 -9.90 10.76 6.60
CA THR A 82 -9.55 11.93 5.77
C THR A 82 -8.12 11.75 5.30
N ILE A 83 -7.87 11.82 3.98
CA ILE A 83 -6.51 11.95 3.48
C ILE A 83 -6.17 13.41 3.28
N VAL A 84 -4.97 13.80 3.71
CA VAL A 84 -4.36 15.09 3.39
C VAL A 84 -3.25 14.83 2.40
N THR A 85 -3.21 15.56 1.28
CA THR A 85 -2.19 15.43 0.24
C THR A 85 -1.53 16.77 -0.04
N GLY A 86 -0.23 16.75 -0.33
CA GLY A 86 0.56 17.98 -0.49
C GLY A 86 0.86 18.65 0.85
N GLY A 87 1.12 19.95 0.80
CA GLY A 87 1.54 20.69 2.00
C GLY A 87 3.00 20.44 2.39
N LYS A 88 3.33 20.75 3.63
CA LYS A 88 4.69 20.65 4.16
C LYS A 88 4.72 19.71 5.37
N MET A 89 5.67 18.78 5.36
CA MET A 89 5.89 17.87 6.48
C MET A 89 6.44 18.60 7.70
N VAL A 90 5.94 18.25 8.88
CA VAL A 90 6.44 18.69 10.18
C VAL A 90 7.39 17.61 10.70
N ASN A 91 8.59 18.04 11.13
CA ASN A 91 9.65 17.17 11.65
C ASN A 91 9.95 15.94 10.73
N PRO A 92 10.28 16.16 9.45
CA PRO A 92 10.56 15.07 8.55
C PRO A 92 11.84 14.32 8.95
N GLN A 93 11.80 12.98 8.86
CA GLN A 93 12.93 12.09 9.13
C GLN A 93 12.99 11.03 8.01
N THR A 94 14.15 10.86 7.41
CA THR A 94 14.40 9.77 6.45
C THR A 94 14.53 8.47 7.23
N GLN A 95 13.63 7.52 6.96
CA GLN A 95 13.64 6.20 7.60
C GLN A 95 14.58 5.23 6.88
N LYS A 96 14.59 5.31 5.56
CA LYS A 96 15.47 4.62 4.62
C LYS A 96 15.49 5.42 3.31
N PRO A 97 16.40 5.15 2.36
CA PRO A 97 16.41 5.85 1.08
C PRO A 97 15.03 5.81 0.41
N GLY A 98 14.51 6.98 0.06
CA GLY A 98 13.21 7.15 -0.59
C GLY A 98 11.98 7.09 0.34
N GLU A 99 12.15 6.87 1.63
CA GLU A 99 11.06 6.80 2.61
C GLU A 99 11.24 7.88 3.68
N ILE A 100 10.38 8.89 3.67
CA ILE A 100 10.42 10.00 4.62
C ILE A 100 9.14 10.00 5.44
N ARG A 101 9.24 10.18 6.74
CA ARG A 101 8.10 10.29 7.65
C ARG A 101 8.21 11.55 8.50
N GLY A 102 7.06 12.17 8.77
CA GLY A 102 6.94 13.32 9.64
C GLY A 102 5.83 13.13 10.66
N SER A 103 5.75 14.04 11.62
CA SER A 103 4.69 13.98 12.65
C SER A 103 3.32 14.37 12.09
N SER A 104 3.27 15.31 11.14
CA SER A 104 2.04 15.79 10.51
C SER A 104 2.34 16.55 9.21
N LEU A 105 1.26 17.00 8.54
CA LEU A 105 1.32 17.95 7.42
C LEU A 105 0.72 19.30 7.85
N THR A 106 1.33 20.39 7.38
CA THR A 106 0.75 21.74 7.42
C THR A 106 0.33 22.14 6.00
N GLY A 107 -0.88 22.67 5.85
CA GLY A 107 -1.48 22.90 4.52
C GLY A 107 -1.88 21.61 3.83
N GLY A 108 -1.95 21.64 2.50
CA GLY A 108 -2.41 20.52 1.68
C GLY A 108 -3.91 20.50 1.49
N GLU A 109 -4.35 19.58 0.65
CA GLU A 109 -5.77 19.35 0.35
C GLU A 109 -6.31 18.19 1.18
N ARG A 110 -7.57 18.31 1.62
CA ARG A 110 -8.24 17.31 2.46
C ARG A 110 -9.38 16.67 1.68
N HIS A 111 -9.40 15.35 1.65
CA HIS A 111 -10.46 14.58 1.02
C HIS A 111 -11.00 13.54 2.00
N ALA A 112 -12.33 13.51 2.17
CA ALA A 112 -12.99 12.45 2.91
C ALA A 112 -12.96 11.17 2.09
N LEU A 113 -12.72 10.04 2.74
CA LEU A 113 -12.66 8.71 2.16
C LEU A 113 -13.67 7.79 2.84
N ALA A 114 -14.34 6.98 2.04
CA ALA A 114 -15.27 5.94 2.49
C ALA A 114 -15.02 4.64 1.71
N ALA A 115 -15.61 3.54 2.19
CA ALA A 115 -15.49 2.24 1.53
C ALA A 115 -15.88 2.30 0.05
N GLY A 116 -15.04 1.76 -0.82
CA GLY A 116 -15.16 1.78 -2.27
C GLY A 116 -14.41 2.92 -2.97
N ASP A 117 -13.95 3.94 -2.24
CA ASP A 117 -13.14 5.01 -2.84
C ASP A 117 -11.76 4.51 -3.26
N ILE A 118 -11.25 5.08 -4.35
CA ILE A 118 -9.91 4.78 -4.89
C ILE A 118 -9.11 6.08 -4.95
N ILE A 119 -7.88 6.04 -4.43
CA ILE A 119 -6.98 7.18 -4.40
C ILE A 119 -5.66 6.80 -5.08
N HIS A 120 -5.20 7.62 -6.01
CA HIS A 120 -3.85 7.52 -6.57
C HIS A 120 -2.99 8.66 -6.01
N ILE A 121 -1.90 8.30 -5.37
CA ILE A 121 -0.91 9.22 -4.80
C ILE A 121 0.39 9.06 -5.60
N PRO A 122 0.75 10.03 -6.45
CA PRO A 122 2.02 9.98 -7.19
C PRO A 122 3.24 9.91 -6.27
N ALA A 123 4.32 9.31 -6.74
CA ALA A 123 5.61 9.35 -6.04
C ALA A 123 6.02 10.78 -5.69
N GLY A 124 6.67 10.97 -4.55
CA GLY A 124 7.11 12.27 -4.06
C GLY A 124 6.00 13.13 -3.45
N THR A 125 4.75 12.69 -3.42
CA THR A 125 3.64 13.46 -2.86
C THR A 125 3.52 13.25 -1.36
N PRO A 126 3.68 14.31 -0.53
CA PRO A 126 3.40 14.22 0.89
C PRO A 126 1.94 13.87 1.15
N HIS A 127 1.68 12.93 2.03
CA HIS A 127 0.32 12.53 2.39
C HIS A 127 0.22 12.04 3.83
N GLN A 128 -0.98 12.11 4.39
CA GLN A 128 -1.28 11.64 5.74
C GLN A 128 -2.73 11.17 5.83
N LEU A 129 -2.94 9.99 6.40
CA LEU A 129 -4.28 9.50 6.74
C LEU A 129 -4.64 9.90 8.16
N LEU A 130 -5.72 10.66 8.29
CA LEU A 130 -6.33 11.06 9.55
C LEU A 130 -7.49 10.11 9.84
N VAL A 131 -7.35 9.32 10.90
CA VAL A 131 -8.31 8.31 11.33
C VAL A 131 -8.81 8.68 12.72
N GLU A 132 -10.12 8.80 12.88
CA GLU A 132 -10.74 9.08 14.17
C GLU A 132 -10.58 7.86 15.10
N LYS A 133 -10.14 8.12 16.33
CA LYS A 133 -9.97 7.06 17.33
C LYS A 133 -11.28 6.30 17.58
N GLY A 134 -11.21 4.98 17.52
CA GLY A 134 -12.38 4.10 17.69
C GLY A 134 -13.18 3.91 16.39
N LYS A 135 -12.77 4.49 15.29
CA LYS A 135 -13.34 4.27 13.95
C LYS A 135 -12.26 3.72 13.02
N PRO A 136 -11.97 2.42 13.05
CA PRO A 136 -10.88 1.83 12.28
C PRO A 136 -11.09 2.00 10.78
N PHE A 137 -9.98 2.04 10.06
CA PHE A 137 -9.92 2.25 8.61
C PHE A 137 -9.03 1.20 7.96
N THR A 138 -9.57 0.46 6.99
CA THR A 138 -8.86 -0.60 6.27
C THR A 138 -8.84 -0.31 4.78
N TYR A 139 -7.69 -0.46 4.16
CA TYR A 139 -7.52 -0.20 2.74
C TYR A 139 -6.51 -1.17 2.11
N PHE A 140 -6.85 -1.60 0.90
CA PHE A 140 -5.95 -2.35 0.03
C PHE A 140 -5.01 -1.36 -0.66
N VAL A 141 -3.73 -1.71 -0.75
CA VAL A 141 -2.71 -0.85 -1.35
C VAL A 141 -2.03 -1.57 -2.49
N VAL A 142 -1.90 -0.88 -3.62
CA VAL A 142 -0.94 -1.23 -4.67
C VAL A 142 0.19 -0.21 -4.62
N LYS A 143 1.39 -0.67 -4.29
CA LYS A 143 2.64 0.12 -4.36
C LYS A 143 3.30 -0.09 -5.70
N VAL A 144 3.38 0.95 -6.52
CA VAL A 144 4.05 0.91 -7.83
C VAL A 144 5.46 1.46 -7.66
N THR A 145 6.47 0.61 -7.90
CA THR A 145 7.89 0.93 -7.68
C THR A 145 8.57 1.50 -8.91
N GLY A 146 9.72 2.16 -8.73
CA GLY A 146 10.54 2.66 -9.84
C GLY A 146 9.95 3.89 -10.54
N GLN A 147 9.26 4.73 -9.78
CA GLN A 147 8.68 5.99 -10.27
C GLN A 147 9.69 7.14 -10.21
#